data_6deeb3ecea50afc0e4c99e9ef5fc4667
#
_entry.id   6deeb3ecea50afc0e4c99e9ef5fc4667
#
_cell.length_a   1.000
_cell.length_b   1.000
_cell.length_c   1.000
_cell.angle_alpha   90.00
_cell.angle_beta   90.00
_cell.angle_gamma   90.00
#
_symmetry.space_group_name_H-M   'P 1'
#
loop_
_entity.id
_entity.type
_entity.pdbx_description
1 polymer ?
#
loop_
_entity_poly.entity_id
_entity_poly.type
_entity_poly.pdbx_seq_one_letter_code
_entity_poly.pdbx_strand_id
1 'polypeptide(L)'
;MRPPEVFVRELAPHEGQRLKRLSKQSKLASTRQRALILLASNTLMSAPEIARMLMTDESHVRKVVHEFNRDGFESLRPRFGGGRPRRILTDDEARIVAVAGARPSTLGVPYTRWSLAKLSRYLGEQGIEVSPAHLGRILHRNGISLQRTRSWKQSPDPDYAQKAARILALYREQPKDGVVISFDEKGPESLCPKHGRGWAPRGRPERHRATYSRRQGIRYLVGALDVHADYLRIRPRPHRNGLSTLTFMRQIRLAYPRRIRIYWIQDGLSSHWTPAIRAYADSNNIELVPTPTYASYLNRIEATFGAIDEFVCKNADYLDWDAFGHALADHARHRNSPAERERRKIEAQRRRHHRTTKTTAQPQLAA
;
A
#
# COMPACT_ATOMS: atom_id res chain seq x y z
N MET A 1 19.25 66.35 13.16
CA MET A 1 20.55 65.68 13.43
C MET A 1 20.65 64.48 12.50
N ARG A 2 21.71 64.38 11.67
CA ARG A 2 21.99 63.12 10.95
C ARG A 2 22.38 62.04 11.96
N PRO A 3 21.81 60.83 11.92
CA PRO A 3 22.28 59.79 12.80
C PRO A 3 23.75 59.47 12.50
N PRO A 4 24.57 59.12 13.55
CA PRO A 4 25.97 58.86 13.34
C PRO A 4 26.17 57.72 12.36
N GLU A 5 27.19 57.81 11.50
CA GLU A 5 27.56 56.72 10.60
C GLU A 5 28.05 55.53 11.42
N VAL A 6 27.51 54.34 11.10
CA VAL A 6 27.80 53.11 11.80
C VAL A 6 28.43 52.14 10.83
N PHE A 7 29.64 51.68 11.15
CA PHE A 7 30.39 50.73 10.34
C PHE A 7 30.63 49.42 11.17
N VAL A 8 30.85 48.34 10.46
CA VAL A 8 31.29 47.10 11.09
C VAL A 8 32.70 47.34 11.65
N ARG A 9 32.98 46.74 12.82
CA ARG A 9 34.32 46.72 13.38
C ARG A 9 35.32 46.10 12.41
N GLU A 10 36.59 46.36 12.57
CA GLU A 10 37.63 45.73 11.78
C GLU A 10 37.49 44.19 11.82
N LEU A 11 37.47 43.61 10.64
CA LEU A 11 37.28 42.15 10.47
C LEU A 11 38.67 41.48 10.37
N ALA A 12 38.93 40.48 11.16
CA ALA A 12 40.08 39.61 10.95
C ALA A 12 39.98 38.89 9.58
N PRO A 13 41.09 38.53 8.93
CA PRO A 13 41.09 37.90 7.61
C PRO A 13 40.18 36.63 7.52
N HIS A 14 40.18 35.80 8.57
CA HIS A 14 39.34 34.61 8.66
C HIS A 14 37.85 34.96 8.81
N GLU A 15 37.49 36.08 9.45
CA GLU A 15 36.09 36.53 9.56
C GLU A 15 35.55 36.99 8.20
N GLY A 16 36.36 37.78 7.48
CA GLY A 16 35.99 38.19 6.11
C GLY A 16 35.78 37.02 5.17
N GLN A 17 36.65 36.02 5.23
CA GLN A 17 36.47 34.78 4.44
C GLN A 17 35.21 34.00 4.86
N ARG A 18 34.94 33.94 6.15
CA ARG A 18 33.74 33.27 6.69
C ARG A 18 32.46 34.00 6.24
N LEU A 19 32.41 35.32 6.26
CA LEU A 19 31.31 36.12 5.76
C LEU A 19 31.09 35.90 4.25
N LYS A 20 32.18 35.92 3.45
CA LYS A 20 32.09 35.60 2.00
C LYS A 20 31.50 34.21 1.72
N ARG A 21 31.89 33.22 2.53
CA ARG A 21 31.31 31.87 2.41
C ARG A 21 29.84 31.87 2.80
N LEU A 22 29.44 32.52 3.89
CA LEU A 22 28.04 32.58 4.34
C LEU A 22 27.17 33.34 3.35
N SER A 23 27.64 34.40 2.69
CA SER A 23 26.88 35.13 1.68
C SER A 23 26.58 34.29 0.44
N LYS A 24 27.44 33.32 0.10
CA LYS A 24 27.25 32.44 -1.08
C LYS A 24 26.55 31.13 -0.77
N GLN A 25 26.85 30.51 0.38
CA GLN A 25 26.50 29.10 0.63
C GLN A 25 25.45 28.89 1.73
N SER A 26 25.08 29.94 2.50
CA SER A 26 24.06 29.76 3.54
C SER A 26 22.71 29.37 2.94
N LYS A 27 22.05 28.35 3.48
CA LYS A 27 20.69 27.96 3.09
C LYS A 27 19.65 29.02 3.48
N LEU A 28 19.93 29.87 4.45
CA LEU A 28 19.03 30.87 5.00
C LEU A 28 19.25 32.23 4.28
N ALA A 29 18.23 32.73 3.62
CA ALA A 29 18.28 34.00 2.91
C ALA A 29 18.66 35.19 3.82
N SER A 30 18.11 35.22 5.06
CA SER A 30 18.43 36.24 6.05
C SER A 30 19.90 36.23 6.45
N THR A 31 20.52 35.06 6.60
CA THR A 31 21.97 34.97 6.92
C THR A 31 22.81 35.43 5.73
N ARG A 32 22.42 35.11 4.50
CA ARG A 32 23.11 35.63 3.28
C ARG A 32 23.05 37.15 3.22
N GLN A 33 21.86 37.74 3.41
CA GLN A 33 21.66 39.18 3.37
C GLN A 33 22.44 39.89 4.45
N ARG A 34 22.41 39.41 5.70
CA ARG A 34 23.21 39.96 6.82
C ARG A 34 24.72 39.91 6.55
N ALA A 35 25.19 38.79 5.97
CA ALA A 35 26.61 38.66 5.60
C ALA A 35 27.01 39.64 4.49
N LEU A 36 26.15 39.91 3.51
CA LEU A 36 26.40 40.92 2.48
C LEU A 36 26.42 42.32 3.05
N ILE A 37 25.53 42.66 3.99
CA ILE A 37 25.52 43.98 4.67
C ILE A 37 26.86 44.19 5.39
N LEU A 38 27.36 43.20 6.09
CA LEU A 38 28.62 43.33 6.84
C LEU A 38 29.83 43.44 5.90
N LEU A 39 29.84 42.69 4.80
CA LEU A 39 30.92 42.78 3.82
C LEU A 39 30.93 44.17 3.12
N ALA A 40 29.77 44.69 2.79
CA ALA A 40 29.65 46.05 2.22
C ALA A 40 30.03 47.13 3.23
N SER A 41 29.65 47.00 4.50
CA SER A 41 30.06 47.91 5.55
C SER A 41 31.59 47.88 5.78
N ASN A 42 32.25 46.74 5.61
CA ASN A 42 33.68 46.58 5.72
C ASN A 42 34.46 47.28 4.59
N THR A 43 33.79 47.61 3.48
CA THR A 43 34.36 48.46 2.40
C THR A 43 34.06 49.96 2.59
N LEU A 44 33.67 50.35 3.79
CA LEU A 44 33.33 51.73 4.18
C LEU A 44 32.10 52.30 3.47
N MET A 45 31.20 51.42 2.91
CA MET A 45 29.93 51.88 2.39
C MET A 45 29.03 52.32 3.54
N SER A 46 28.38 53.47 3.38
CA SER A 46 27.42 53.99 4.37
C SER A 46 26.13 53.18 4.41
N ALA A 47 25.40 53.22 5.54
CA ALA A 47 24.15 52.50 5.69
C ALA A 47 23.10 52.84 4.61
N PRO A 48 22.94 54.09 4.15
CA PRO A 48 22.05 54.41 3.01
C PRO A 48 22.48 53.80 1.69
N GLU A 49 23.78 53.75 1.39
CA GLU A 49 24.29 53.10 0.16
C GLU A 49 24.07 51.60 0.16
N ILE A 50 24.34 50.93 1.29
CA ILE A 50 24.11 49.50 1.49
C ILE A 50 22.61 49.19 1.36
N ALA A 51 21.75 50.02 1.95
CA ALA A 51 20.31 49.86 1.89
C ALA A 51 19.80 49.94 0.43
N ARG A 52 20.28 50.89 -0.36
CA ARG A 52 19.96 51.02 -1.79
C ARG A 52 20.49 49.83 -2.58
N MET A 53 21.72 49.41 -2.37
CA MET A 53 22.36 48.29 -3.09
C MET A 53 21.65 46.95 -2.82
N LEU A 54 21.23 46.70 -1.59
CA LEU A 54 20.60 45.44 -1.21
C LEU A 54 19.07 45.49 -1.13
N MET A 55 18.45 46.60 -1.56
CA MET A 55 16.99 46.83 -1.54
C MET A 55 16.39 46.54 -0.16
N THR A 56 16.94 47.14 0.89
CA THR A 56 16.52 46.99 2.28
C THR A 56 16.46 48.33 3.00
N ASP A 57 15.99 48.35 4.25
CA ASP A 57 15.89 49.57 5.05
C ASP A 57 17.21 49.93 5.73
N GLU A 58 17.50 51.23 5.79
CA GLU A 58 18.70 51.72 6.52
C GLU A 58 18.72 51.33 7.97
N SER A 59 17.54 51.33 8.63
CA SER A 59 17.39 50.89 10.01
C SER A 59 17.79 49.43 10.20
N HIS A 60 17.46 48.58 9.23
CA HIS A 60 17.87 47.17 9.20
C HIS A 60 19.39 47.05 9.04
N VAL A 61 20.00 47.80 8.13
CA VAL A 61 21.44 47.80 7.94
C VAL A 61 22.17 48.20 9.22
N ARG A 62 21.80 49.34 9.85
CA ARG A 62 22.37 49.77 11.13
C ARG A 62 22.22 48.72 12.23
N LYS A 63 21.05 48.13 12.34
CA LYS A 63 20.77 47.08 13.29
C LYS A 63 21.70 45.87 13.10
N VAL A 64 21.88 45.40 11.88
CA VAL A 64 22.76 44.25 11.60
C VAL A 64 24.20 44.55 11.95
N VAL A 65 24.69 45.75 11.64
CA VAL A 65 26.05 46.18 11.98
C VAL A 65 26.22 46.26 13.50
N HIS A 66 25.26 46.89 14.21
CA HIS A 66 25.34 46.97 15.68
C HIS A 66 25.29 45.61 16.35
N GLU A 67 24.37 44.73 15.90
CA GLU A 67 24.25 43.35 16.43
C GLU A 67 25.57 42.58 16.21
N PHE A 68 26.18 42.71 15.02
CA PHE A 68 27.45 42.02 14.73
C PHE A 68 28.62 42.60 15.53
N ASN A 69 28.70 43.90 15.68
CA ASN A 69 29.76 44.54 16.48
C ASN A 69 29.69 44.12 17.94
N ARG A 70 28.50 43.85 18.47
CA ARG A 70 28.29 43.40 19.85
C ARG A 70 28.46 41.86 20.01
N ASP A 71 27.77 41.07 19.15
CA ASP A 71 27.56 39.63 19.36
C ASP A 71 28.36 38.77 18.33
N GLY A 72 29.08 39.39 17.39
CA GLY A 72 29.82 38.68 16.35
C GLY A 72 28.95 37.77 15.47
N PHE A 73 29.48 36.62 15.13
CA PHE A 73 28.78 35.66 14.24
C PHE A 73 27.50 35.08 14.81
N GLU A 74 27.26 35.11 16.10
CA GLU A 74 26.00 34.66 16.70
C GLU A 74 24.81 35.54 16.25
N SER A 75 25.08 36.83 15.98
CA SER A 75 24.06 37.74 15.45
C SER A 75 23.53 37.34 14.07
N LEU A 76 24.29 36.54 13.30
CA LEU A 76 23.88 36.06 11.98
C LEU A 76 22.88 34.91 12.02
N ARG A 77 22.77 34.27 13.18
CA ARG A 77 21.77 33.20 13.37
C ARG A 77 20.37 33.82 13.43
N PRO A 78 19.42 33.34 12.58
CA PRO A 78 18.05 33.84 12.65
C PRO A 78 17.45 33.54 14.02
N ARG A 79 16.95 34.55 14.70
CA ARG A 79 16.11 34.38 15.89
C ARG A 79 14.69 34.16 15.40
N PHE A 80 14.30 32.89 15.22
CA PHE A 80 12.91 32.56 14.92
C PHE A 80 12.07 32.82 16.18
N GLY A 81 11.14 33.74 16.10
CA GLY A 81 10.13 33.88 17.15
C GLY A 81 9.37 32.56 17.27
N GLY A 82 9.02 32.15 18.49
CA GLY A 82 8.40 30.85 18.78
C GLY A 82 7.04 30.58 18.14
N GLY A 83 6.55 31.50 17.33
CA GLY A 83 5.22 31.39 16.70
C GLY A 83 4.09 31.38 17.72
N ARG A 84 2.87 31.00 17.30
CA ARG A 84 1.73 30.85 18.21
C ARG A 84 1.98 29.68 19.16
N PRO A 85 1.82 29.84 20.48
CA PRO A 85 1.95 28.77 21.46
C PRO A 85 1.10 27.56 21.07
N ARG A 86 1.60 26.37 21.33
CA ARG A 86 0.86 25.13 21.06
C ARG A 86 -0.34 25.06 22.00
N ARG A 87 -1.54 24.88 21.47
CA ARG A 87 -2.77 24.71 22.25
C ARG A 87 -2.86 23.31 22.86
N ILE A 88 -2.30 22.29 22.19
CA ILE A 88 -2.21 20.92 22.66
C ILE A 88 -0.78 20.70 23.14
N LEU A 89 -0.63 20.42 24.42
CA LEU A 89 0.65 20.16 25.08
C LEU A 89 1.10 18.72 24.82
N THR A 90 2.35 18.42 25.19
CA THR A 90 2.96 17.09 24.97
C THR A 90 2.19 15.99 25.68
N ASP A 91 1.72 16.23 26.89
CA ASP A 91 0.98 15.25 27.69
C ASP A 91 -0.41 14.97 27.08
N ASP A 92 -1.09 16.02 26.60
CA ASP A 92 -2.36 15.85 25.89
C ASP A 92 -2.14 15.09 24.57
N GLU A 93 -1.05 15.35 23.87
CA GLU A 93 -0.70 14.62 22.67
C GLU A 93 -0.47 13.12 22.94
N ALA A 94 0.20 12.79 24.03
CA ALA A 94 0.41 11.39 24.46
C ALA A 94 -0.95 10.72 24.81
N ARG A 95 -1.84 11.43 25.52
CA ARG A 95 -3.20 10.94 25.83
C ARG A 95 -4.03 10.71 24.56
N ILE A 96 -3.98 11.64 23.61
CA ILE A 96 -4.65 11.50 22.31
C ILE A 96 -4.19 10.22 21.59
N VAL A 97 -2.89 9.98 21.56
CA VAL A 97 -2.28 8.79 20.93
C VAL A 97 -2.75 7.51 21.64
N ALA A 98 -2.70 7.47 22.96
CA ALA A 98 -3.14 6.33 23.74
C ALA A 98 -4.64 6.00 23.51
N VAL A 99 -5.50 7.01 23.58
CA VAL A 99 -6.96 6.84 23.35
C VAL A 99 -7.25 6.41 21.92
N ALA A 100 -6.54 6.95 20.93
CA ALA A 100 -6.68 6.56 19.52
C ALA A 100 -6.32 5.11 19.28
N GLY A 101 -5.33 4.57 19.99
CA GLY A 101 -4.90 3.16 19.94
C GLY A 101 -5.81 2.21 20.70
N ALA A 102 -6.58 2.70 21.68
CA ALA A 102 -7.50 1.88 22.45
C ALA A 102 -8.80 1.58 21.68
N ARG A 103 -9.38 0.43 21.93
CA ARG A 103 -10.73 0.13 21.40
C ARG A 103 -11.78 0.98 22.12
N PRO A 104 -12.71 1.67 21.41
CA PRO A 104 -13.73 2.49 22.04
C PRO A 104 -14.55 1.74 23.12
N SER A 105 -14.85 0.46 22.89
CA SER A 105 -15.60 -0.39 23.83
C SER A 105 -14.90 -0.60 25.17
N THR A 106 -13.57 -0.61 25.22
CA THR A 106 -12.80 -0.72 26.48
C THR A 106 -12.83 0.59 27.29
N LEU A 107 -13.26 1.68 26.65
CA LEU A 107 -13.43 3.00 27.26
C LEU A 107 -14.90 3.33 27.52
N GLY A 108 -15.79 2.32 27.51
CA GLY A 108 -17.21 2.48 27.79
C GLY A 108 -18.04 3.07 26.63
N VAL A 109 -17.46 3.17 25.43
CA VAL A 109 -18.14 3.76 24.27
C VAL A 109 -18.61 2.66 23.31
N PRO A 110 -19.87 2.63 22.83
CA PRO A 110 -20.43 1.52 22.07
C PRO A 110 -20.02 1.54 20.59
N TYR A 111 -18.72 1.65 20.33
CA TYR A 111 -18.16 1.61 18.97
C TYR A 111 -17.04 0.58 18.87
N THR A 112 -16.90 -0.02 17.69
CA THR A 112 -15.80 -0.98 17.40
C THR A 112 -14.52 -0.27 16.94
N ARG A 113 -14.62 0.99 16.50
CA ARG A 113 -13.49 1.80 16.01
C ARG A 113 -13.76 3.29 16.17
N TRP A 114 -12.70 4.05 16.24
CA TRP A 114 -12.77 5.51 16.18
C TRP A 114 -12.93 6.02 14.73
N SER A 115 -13.74 7.05 14.54
CA SER A 115 -13.56 8.04 13.48
C SER A 115 -12.94 9.28 14.11
N LEU A 116 -12.31 10.15 13.31
CA LEU A 116 -11.74 11.39 13.85
C LEU A 116 -12.78 12.26 14.57
N ALA A 117 -14.02 12.32 14.05
CA ALA A 117 -15.09 13.07 14.68
C ALA A 117 -15.53 12.45 16.02
N LYS A 118 -15.65 11.12 16.10
CA LYS A 118 -16.03 10.43 17.35
C LYS A 118 -14.92 10.55 18.40
N LEU A 119 -13.66 10.40 17.99
CA LEU A 119 -12.49 10.55 18.87
C LEU A 119 -12.38 12.01 19.37
N SER A 120 -12.56 13.00 18.51
CA SER A 120 -12.55 14.42 18.86
C SER A 120 -13.62 14.75 19.92
N ARG A 121 -14.84 14.21 19.76
CA ARG A 121 -15.92 14.37 20.74
C ARG A 121 -15.56 13.76 22.08
N TYR A 122 -15.13 12.49 22.09
CA TYR A 122 -14.73 11.80 23.32
C TYR A 122 -13.61 12.52 24.07
N LEU A 123 -12.59 13.01 23.34
CA LEU A 123 -11.50 13.79 23.92
C LEU A 123 -11.99 15.13 24.50
N GLY A 124 -12.96 15.79 23.85
CA GLY A 124 -13.61 16.98 24.36
C GLY A 124 -14.33 16.74 25.71
N GLU A 125 -15.02 15.61 25.85
CA GLU A 125 -15.65 15.18 27.12
C GLU A 125 -14.59 14.90 28.21
N GLN A 126 -13.35 14.62 27.83
CA GLN A 126 -12.19 14.44 28.74
C GLN A 126 -11.35 15.72 28.91
N GLY A 127 -11.85 16.88 28.47
CA GLY A 127 -11.20 18.18 28.60
C GLY A 127 -10.13 18.50 27.55
N ILE A 128 -9.98 17.67 26.50
CA ILE A 128 -9.03 17.91 25.42
C ILE A 128 -9.76 18.36 24.16
N GLU A 129 -9.91 19.67 24.00
CA GLU A 129 -10.56 20.27 22.83
C GLU A 129 -9.65 20.28 21.61
N VAL A 130 -9.92 19.40 20.65
CA VAL A 130 -9.16 19.25 19.41
C VAL A 130 -10.09 19.02 18.23
N SER A 131 -9.95 19.80 17.16
CA SER A 131 -10.76 19.57 15.95
C SER A 131 -10.37 18.27 15.25
N PRO A 132 -11.31 17.59 14.55
CA PRO A 132 -11.00 16.36 13.81
C PRO A 132 -9.82 16.49 12.82
N ALA A 133 -9.71 17.65 12.14
CA ALA A 133 -8.62 17.91 11.21
C ALA A 133 -7.26 18.05 11.92
N HIS A 134 -7.23 18.71 13.07
CA HIS A 134 -6.01 18.84 13.87
C HIS A 134 -5.62 17.50 14.51
N LEU A 135 -6.60 16.75 15.00
CA LEU A 135 -6.44 15.41 15.53
C LEU A 135 -5.79 14.47 14.49
N GLY A 136 -6.26 14.49 13.24
CA GLY A 136 -5.65 13.71 12.15
C GLY A 136 -4.18 14.08 11.93
N ARG A 137 -3.80 15.36 12.02
CA ARG A 137 -2.41 15.81 11.89
C ARG A 137 -1.54 15.35 13.08
N ILE A 138 -2.09 15.39 14.30
CA ILE A 138 -1.39 14.89 15.50
C ILE A 138 -1.10 13.40 15.34
N LEU A 139 -2.11 12.60 15.02
CA LEU A 139 -1.97 11.16 14.84
C LEU A 139 -0.95 10.81 13.75
N HIS A 140 -1.05 11.48 12.60
CA HIS A 140 -0.11 11.25 11.49
C HIS A 140 1.34 11.58 11.87
N ARG A 141 1.58 12.68 12.60
CA ARG A 141 2.91 13.07 13.10
C ARG A 141 3.49 12.02 14.06
N ASN A 142 2.63 11.34 14.82
CA ASN A 142 2.99 10.25 15.72
C ASN A 142 2.98 8.87 15.04
N GLY A 143 2.99 8.81 13.69
CA GLY A 143 3.06 7.56 12.95
C GLY A 143 1.77 6.75 12.94
N ILE A 144 0.64 7.31 13.42
CA ILE A 144 -0.65 6.64 13.50
C ILE A 144 -1.52 7.06 12.30
N SER A 145 -1.99 6.08 11.56
CA SER A 145 -2.92 6.28 10.46
C SER A 145 -4.03 5.23 10.50
N LEU A 146 -5.16 5.53 9.85
CA LEU A 146 -6.26 4.59 9.76
C LEU A 146 -5.83 3.39 8.90
N GLN A 147 -5.62 2.25 9.54
CA GLN A 147 -5.22 1.01 8.89
C GLN A 147 -6.42 0.09 8.68
N ARG A 148 -6.38 -0.67 7.59
CA ARG A 148 -7.32 -1.77 7.41
C ARG A 148 -6.92 -2.93 8.33
N THR A 149 -7.82 -3.35 9.19
CA THR A 149 -7.59 -4.52 10.04
C THR A 149 -7.35 -5.75 9.18
N ARG A 150 -6.40 -6.57 9.58
CA ARG A 150 -6.11 -7.85 8.91
C ARG A 150 -6.57 -8.99 9.82
N SER A 151 -7.36 -9.90 9.28
CA SER A 151 -7.60 -11.19 9.91
C SER A 151 -6.49 -12.15 9.52
N TRP A 152 -6.05 -12.98 10.44
CA TRP A 152 -5.22 -14.13 10.17
C TRP A 152 -6.02 -15.40 10.44
N LYS A 153 -5.81 -16.41 9.62
CA LYS A 153 -6.48 -17.70 9.77
C LYS A 153 -5.47 -18.69 10.31
N GLN A 154 -5.82 -19.35 11.38
CA GLN A 154 -5.09 -20.52 11.87
C GLN A 154 -5.83 -21.75 11.38
N SER A 155 -5.12 -22.66 10.74
CA SER A 155 -5.70 -23.93 10.31
C SER A 155 -5.84 -24.86 11.51
N PRO A 156 -7.00 -25.47 11.76
CA PRO A 156 -7.17 -26.51 12.76
C PRO A 156 -6.73 -27.89 12.26
N ASP A 157 -6.19 -28.00 11.05
CA ASP A 157 -5.80 -29.27 10.44
C ASP A 157 -4.60 -29.87 11.18
N PRO A 158 -4.72 -31.08 11.79
CA PRO A 158 -3.61 -31.71 12.50
C PRO A 158 -2.41 -32.00 11.60
N ASP A 159 -2.66 -32.24 10.29
CA ASP A 159 -1.62 -32.54 9.30
C ASP A 159 -1.15 -31.28 8.56
N TYR A 160 -1.45 -30.08 9.09
CA TYR A 160 -1.15 -28.81 8.41
C TYR A 160 0.30 -28.73 7.93
N ALA A 161 1.25 -29.06 8.80
CA ALA A 161 2.67 -28.92 8.48
C ALA A 161 3.08 -29.82 7.30
N GLN A 162 2.61 -31.08 7.30
CA GLN A 162 2.90 -32.05 6.25
C GLN A 162 2.27 -31.65 4.91
N LYS A 163 0.97 -31.32 4.91
CA LYS A 163 0.23 -30.90 3.71
C LYS A 163 0.81 -29.61 3.12
N ALA A 164 1.09 -28.62 3.98
CA ALA A 164 1.69 -27.38 3.57
C ALA A 164 3.09 -27.58 2.99
N ALA A 165 3.94 -28.39 3.63
CA ALA A 165 5.27 -28.72 3.13
C ALA A 165 5.22 -29.38 1.74
N ARG A 166 4.30 -30.34 1.53
CA ARG A 166 4.08 -31.00 0.24
C ARG A 166 3.71 -29.98 -0.85
N ILE A 167 2.74 -29.12 -0.60
CA ILE A 167 2.28 -28.10 -1.53
C ILE A 167 3.42 -27.11 -1.85
N LEU A 168 4.12 -26.64 -0.82
CA LEU A 168 5.24 -25.70 -1.00
C LEU A 168 6.39 -26.31 -1.78
N ALA A 169 6.69 -27.59 -1.59
CA ALA A 169 7.69 -28.33 -2.38
C ALA A 169 7.28 -28.36 -3.87
N LEU A 170 6.03 -28.73 -4.17
CA LEU A 170 5.49 -28.72 -5.53
C LEU A 170 5.52 -27.32 -6.18
N TYR A 171 5.35 -26.26 -5.39
CA TYR A 171 5.41 -24.87 -5.90
C TYR A 171 6.84 -24.34 -6.07
N ARG A 172 7.79 -24.87 -5.31
CA ARG A 172 9.18 -24.44 -5.38
C ARG A 172 9.85 -24.92 -6.65
N GLU A 173 9.64 -26.19 -6.98
CA GLU A 173 10.27 -26.85 -8.10
C GLU A 173 9.24 -27.70 -8.87
N GLN A 174 9.29 -27.62 -10.20
CA GLN A 174 8.42 -28.45 -11.04
C GLN A 174 8.88 -29.92 -10.96
N PRO A 175 7.97 -30.86 -10.64
CA PRO A 175 8.27 -32.28 -10.68
C PRO A 175 8.77 -32.71 -12.06
N LYS A 176 9.82 -33.52 -12.11
CA LYS A 176 10.41 -34.01 -13.37
C LYS A 176 9.44 -34.88 -14.18
N ASP A 177 8.52 -35.54 -13.51
CA ASP A 177 7.56 -36.48 -14.08
C ASP A 177 6.18 -35.84 -14.33
N GLY A 178 6.00 -34.54 -13.98
CA GLY A 178 4.64 -34.00 -13.98
C GLY A 178 4.48 -32.49 -14.02
N VAL A 179 3.22 -32.10 -13.97
CA VAL A 179 2.76 -30.71 -13.88
C VAL A 179 1.96 -30.49 -12.61
N VAL A 180 1.98 -29.27 -12.09
CA VAL A 180 1.27 -28.89 -10.86
C VAL A 180 0.09 -28.03 -11.23
N ILE A 181 -1.11 -28.52 -10.98
CA ILE A 181 -2.37 -27.84 -11.25
C ILE A 181 -3.00 -27.41 -9.91
N SER A 182 -3.18 -26.11 -9.74
CA SER A 182 -3.94 -25.50 -8.64
C SER A 182 -5.39 -25.32 -9.12
N PHE A 183 -6.32 -25.99 -8.49
CA PHE A 183 -7.73 -26.03 -8.86
C PHE A 183 -8.62 -25.46 -7.76
N ASP A 184 -9.65 -24.70 -8.14
CA ASP A 184 -10.70 -24.25 -7.23
C ASP A 184 -11.89 -23.68 -8.00
N GLU A 185 -12.96 -23.30 -7.26
CA GLU A 185 -14.15 -22.65 -7.81
C GLU A 185 -14.40 -21.32 -7.12
N LYS A 186 -14.70 -20.29 -7.92
CA LYS A 186 -15.15 -18.99 -7.45
C LYS A 186 -16.65 -18.81 -7.69
N GLY A 187 -17.37 -18.33 -6.71
CA GLY A 187 -18.79 -18.02 -6.84
C GLY A 187 -19.60 -18.23 -5.57
N PRO A 188 -20.92 -18.03 -5.64
CA PRO A 188 -21.72 -17.82 -6.85
C PRO A 188 -21.54 -16.44 -7.49
N GLU A 189 -21.38 -16.41 -8.80
CA GLU A 189 -21.37 -15.20 -9.61
C GLU A 189 -22.75 -14.94 -10.21
N SER A 190 -23.12 -13.68 -10.35
CA SER A 190 -24.35 -13.24 -11.04
C SER A 190 -24.01 -12.15 -12.05
N LEU A 191 -24.88 -11.97 -13.05
CA LEU A 191 -24.72 -10.89 -14.03
C LEU A 191 -25.24 -9.53 -13.54
N CYS A 192 -25.52 -9.40 -12.24
CA CYS A 192 -25.82 -8.09 -11.67
C CYS A 192 -24.55 -7.23 -11.73
N PRO A 193 -24.61 -6.02 -12.29
CA PRO A 193 -23.46 -5.15 -12.38
C PRO A 193 -22.82 -4.89 -11.00
N LYS A 194 -21.53 -5.09 -10.92
CA LYS A 194 -20.74 -4.84 -9.70
C LYS A 194 -19.93 -3.56 -9.87
N HIS A 195 -20.01 -2.69 -8.88
CA HIS A 195 -19.15 -1.52 -8.86
C HIS A 195 -17.70 -1.91 -8.59
N GLY A 196 -16.79 -1.22 -9.23
CA GLY A 196 -15.35 -1.34 -9.03
C GLY A 196 -14.68 0.03 -8.91
N ARG A 197 -13.48 0.15 -9.44
CA ARG A 197 -12.72 1.41 -9.54
C ARG A 197 -12.39 1.67 -11.00
N GLY A 198 -12.58 2.91 -11.44
CA GLY A 198 -12.23 3.35 -12.80
C GLY A 198 -11.67 4.76 -12.78
N TRP A 199 -10.94 5.13 -13.82
CA TRP A 199 -10.50 6.49 -14.03
C TRP A 199 -11.66 7.33 -14.54
N ALA A 200 -12.00 8.39 -13.80
CA ALA A 200 -13.07 9.32 -14.17
C ALA A 200 -12.71 10.73 -13.69
N PRO A 201 -13.30 11.79 -14.27
CA PRO A 201 -13.16 13.14 -13.74
C PRO A 201 -13.56 13.21 -12.27
N ARG A 202 -12.85 14.00 -11.47
CA ARG A 202 -13.12 14.14 -10.04
C ARG A 202 -14.58 14.54 -9.78
N GLY A 203 -15.27 13.75 -8.96
CA GLY A 203 -16.68 13.97 -8.62
C GLY A 203 -17.67 13.48 -9.67
N ARG A 204 -17.22 12.86 -10.77
CA ARG A 204 -18.08 12.33 -11.85
C ARG A 204 -17.75 10.86 -12.14
N PRO A 205 -17.92 9.94 -11.17
CA PRO A 205 -17.67 8.51 -11.39
C PRO A 205 -18.68 7.96 -12.39
N GLU A 206 -18.26 6.94 -13.14
CA GLU A 206 -19.17 6.12 -13.92
C GLU A 206 -20.21 5.47 -13.00
N ARG A 207 -21.45 5.33 -13.46
CA ARG A 207 -22.55 4.75 -12.71
C ARG A 207 -23.11 3.55 -13.46
N HIS A 208 -23.11 2.41 -12.79
CA HIS A 208 -23.79 1.21 -13.28
C HIS A 208 -25.19 1.11 -12.69
N ARG A 209 -26.13 0.53 -13.45
CA ARG A 209 -27.48 0.28 -12.96
C ARG A 209 -27.45 -0.71 -11.79
N ALA A 210 -28.11 -0.40 -10.70
CA ALA A 210 -28.32 -1.36 -9.61
C ALA A 210 -29.45 -2.30 -10.01
N THR A 211 -29.17 -3.60 -10.08
CA THR A 211 -30.20 -4.64 -10.27
C THR A 211 -30.31 -5.50 -9.03
N TYR A 212 -31.53 -5.70 -8.54
CA TYR A 212 -31.80 -6.53 -7.36
C TYR A 212 -32.19 -7.96 -7.72
N SER A 213 -32.56 -8.22 -8.97
CA SER A 213 -32.99 -9.52 -9.42
C SER A 213 -31.90 -10.25 -10.21
N ARG A 214 -31.70 -11.51 -9.86
CA ARG A 214 -30.79 -12.42 -10.57
C ARG A 214 -31.55 -13.20 -11.63
N ARG A 215 -32.21 -12.52 -12.55
CA ARG A 215 -33.10 -13.16 -13.56
C ARG A 215 -32.42 -14.25 -14.40
N GLN A 216 -31.11 -14.11 -14.63
CA GLN A 216 -30.31 -15.07 -15.39
C GLN A 216 -29.64 -16.13 -14.50
N GLY A 217 -30.03 -16.21 -13.22
CA GLY A 217 -29.49 -17.15 -12.27
C GLY A 217 -28.03 -16.82 -11.88
N ILE A 218 -27.35 -17.85 -11.42
CA ILE A 218 -25.94 -17.78 -10.99
C ILE A 218 -25.09 -18.80 -11.74
N ARG A 219 -23.78 -18.56 -11.76
CA ARG A 219 -22.78 -19.51 -12.23
C ARG A 219 -21.61 -19.56 -11.23
N TYR A 220 -20.82 -20.60 -11.35
CA TYR A 220 -19.56 -20.78 -10.63
C TYR A 220 -18.42 -20.79 -11.66
N LEU A 221 -17.31 -20.11 -11.35
CA LEU A 221 -16.14 -20.12 -12.21
C LEU A 221 -15.22 -21.24 -11.76
N VAL A 222 -15.15 -22.29 -12.56
CA VAL A 222 -14.25 -23.41 -12.31
C VAL A 222 -12.91 -23.09 -12.96
N GLY A 223 -11.84 -23.10 -12.18
CA GLY A 223 -10.52 -22.72 -12.64
C GLY A 223 -9.44 -23.74 -12.35
N ALA A 224 -8.45 -23.83 -13.25
CA ALA A 224 -7.23 -24.60 -13.09
C ALA A 224 -6.04 -23.76 -13.56
N LEU A 225 -5.07 -23.57 -12.67
CA LEU A 225 -3.82 -22.87 -12.95
C LEU A 225 -2.69 -23.90 -13.01
N ASP A 226 -2.06 -24.05 -14.17
CA ASP A 226 -0.74 -24.69 -14.25
C ASP A 226 0.26 -23.74 -13.61
N VAL A 227 0.79 -24.14 -12.47
CA VAL A 227 1.56 -23.26 -11.57
C VAL A 227 2.90 -22.85 -12.19
N HIS A 228 3.58 -23.76 -12.86
CA HIS A 228 4.92 -23.51 -13.39
C HIS A 228 4.87 -22.89 -14.80
N ALA A 229 3.90 -23.30 -15.62
CA ALA A 229 3.64 -22.67 -16.90
C ALA A 229 2.93 -21.31 -16.77
N ASP A 230 2.40 -20.98 -15.58
CA ASP A 230 1.52 -19.82 -15.34
C ASP A 230 0.39 -19.72 -16.36
N TYR A 231 -0.26 -20.88 -16.64
CA TYR A 231 -1.30 -20.99 -17.65
C TYR A 231 -2.65 -21.26 -16.99
N LEU A 232 -3.61 -20.36 -17.20
CA LEU A 232 -4.94 -20.42 -16.62
C LEU A 232 -5.95 -21.05 -17.60
N ARG A 233 -6.68 -22.04 -17.12
CA ARG A 233 -7.93 -22.52 -17.76
C ARG A 233 -9.09 -22.21 -16.83
N ILE A 234 -10.13 -21.58 -17.35
CA ILE A 234 -11.29 -21.17 -16.54
C ILE A 234 -12.56 -21.23 -17.39
N ARG A 235 -13.66 -21.66 -16.75
CA ARG A 235 -14.98 -21.78 -17.39
C ARG A 235 -16.08 -21.46 -16.40
N PRO A 236 -17.18 -20.79 -16.83
CA PRO A 236 -18.40 -20.73 -16.05
C PRO A 236 -19.14 -22.07 -16.06
N ARG A 237 -19.70 -22.46 -14.91
CA ARG A 237 -20.51 -23.68 -14.75
C ARG A 237 -21.79 -23.36 -13.98
N PRO A 238 -22.91 -24.02 -14.31
CA PRO A 238 -24.20 -23.78 -13.63
C PRO A 238 -24.17 -24.27 -12.17
N HIS A 239 -23.41 -25.32 -11.89
CA HIS A 239 -23.39 -25.98 -10.58
C HIS A 239 -21.99 -26.15 -10.03
N ARG A 240 -21.89 -26.05 -8.68
CA ARG A 240 -20.71 -26.40 -7.90
C ARG A 240 -20.94 -27.79 -7.29
N ASN A 241 -20.55 -28.82 -8.01
CA ASN A 241 -20.74 -30.21 -7.61
C ASN A 241 -19.65 -31.12 -8.19
N GLY A 242 -19.58 -32.36 -7.69
CA GLY A 242 -18.57 -33.34 -8.12
C GLY A 242 -18.57 -33.65 -9.62
N LEU A 243 -19.73 -33.58 -10.27
CA LEU A 243 -19.83 -33.80 -11.72
C LEU A 243 -19.16 -32.66 -12.50
N SER A 244 -19.36 -31.41 -12.08
CA SER A 244 -18.69 -30.23 -12.67
C SER A 244 -17.20 -30.32 -12.49
N THR A 245 -16.72 -30.66 -11.28
CA THR A 245 -15.30 -30.89 -10.97
C THR A 245 -14.69 -32.00 -11.81
N LEU A 246 -15.33 -33.17 -11.88
CA LEU A 246 -14.86 -34.32 -12.67
C LEU A 246 -14.80 -34.00 -14.16
N THR A 247 -15.84 -33.34 -14.68
CA THR A 247 -15.89 -32.93 -16.09
C THR A 247 -14.75 -31.99 -16.43
N PHE A 248 -14.47 -31.03 -15.54
CA PHE A 248 -13.38 -30.10 -15.74
C PHE A 248 -12.00 -30.76 -15.59
N MET A 249 -11.85 -31.67 -14.62
CA MET A 249 -10.63 -32.48 -14.45
C MET A 249 -10.32 -33.31 -15.72
N ARG A 250 -11.34 -33.90 -16.32
CA ARG A 250 -11.21 -34.62 -17.61
C ARG A 250 -10.70 -33.70 -18.72
N GLN A 251 -11.24 -32.51 -18.83
CA GLN A 251 -10.78 -31.51 -19.83
C GLN A 251 -9.32 -31.09 -19.59
N ILE A 252 -8.92 -30.91 -18.34
CA ILE A 252 -7.52 -30.60 -18.00
C ILE A 252 -6.61 -31.79 -18.33
N ARG A 253 -7.03 -33.01 -17.97
CA ARG A 253 -6.23 -34.22 -18.26
C ARG A 253 -5.93 -34.38 -19.75
N LEU A 254 -6.90 -34.09 -20.62
CA LEU A 254 -6.75 -34.17 -22.09
C LEU A 254 -5.72 -33.15 -22.63
N ALA A 255 -5.41 -32.10 -21.91
CA ALA A 255 -4.44 -31.10 -22.35
C ALA A 255 -2.97 -31.51 -22.12
N TYR A 256 -2.73 -32.65 -21.47
CA TYR A 256 -1.40 -33.18 -21.19
C TYR A 256 -1.25 -34.63 -21.67
N PRO A 257 -0.07 -35.07 -22.13
CA PRO A 257 0.18 -36.46 -22.47
C PRO A 257 -0.05 -37.39 -21.27
N ARG A 258 -0.56 -38.60 -21.49
CA ARG A 258 -0.85 -39.56 -20.40
C ARG A 258 0.34 -39.92 -19.52
N ARG A 259 1.55 -39.89 -20.07
CA ARG A 259 2.80 -40.15 -19.33
C ARG A 259 3.14 -39.08 -18.31
N ILE A 260 2.61 -37.86 -18.48
CA ILE A 260 2.84 -36.73 -17.57
C ILE A 260 1.88 -36.85 -16.39
N ARG A 261 2.40 -36.93 -15.16
CA ARG A 261 1.61 -36.92 -13.95
C ARG A 261 1.03 -35.52 -13.72
N ILE A 262 -0.20 -35.46 -13.23
CA ILE A 262 -0.81 -34.22 -12.77
C ILE A 262 -0.88 -34.24 -11.26
N TYR A 263 -0.19 -33.33 -10.60
CA TYR A 263 -0.34 -33.03 -9.18
C TYR A 263 -1.48 -32.03 -9.03
N TRP A 264 -2.66 -32.55 -8.66
CA TRP A 264 -3.89 -31.77 -8.61
C TRP A 264 -4.16 -31.26 -7.22
N ILE A 265 -3.86 -29.97 -6.96
CA ILE A 265 -4.06 -29.32 -5.67
C ILE A 265 -5.49 -28.79 -5.60
N GLN A 266 -6.25 -29.22 -4.58
CA GLN A 266 -7.64 -28.82 -4.33
C GLN A 266 -7.94 -28.74 -2.84
N ASP A 267 -9.03 -28.03 -2.47
CA ASP A 267 -9.46 -27.93 -1.07
C ASP A 267 -10.19 -29.19 -0.56
N GLY A 268 -10.53 -29.19 0.73
CA GLY A 268 -11.21 -30.29 1.39
C GLY A 268 -12.73 -30.34 1.15
N LEU A 269 -13.28 -29.59 0.19
CA LEU A 269 -14.73 -29.60 -0.09
C LEU A 269 -15.17 -30.99 -0.53
N SER A 270 -16.25 -31.51 0.06
CA SER A 270 -16.74 -32.88 -0.19
C SER A 270 -17.02 -33.19 -1.68
N SER A 271 -17.49 -32.19 -2.43
CA SER A 271 -17.71 -32.32 -3.88
C SER A 271 -16.41 -32.55 -4.67
N HIS A 272 -15.25 -32.22 -4.14
CA HIS A 272 -13.94 -32.45 -4.77
C HIS A 272 -13.38 -33.86 -4.48
N TRP A 273 -13.98 -34.60 -3.56
CA TRP A 273 -13.49 -35.90 -3.06
C TRP A 273 -14.47 -37.03 -3.28
N THR A 274 -15.35 -36.92 -4.27
CA THR A 274 -16.31 -37.98 -4.60
C THR A 274 -15.60 -39.25 -5.05
N PRO A 275 -16.20 -40.44 -4.87
CA PRO A 275 -15.63 -41.71 -5.34
C PRO A 275 -15.27 -41.68 -6.82
N ALA A 276 -16.11 -41.04 -7.65
CA ALA A 276 -15.89 -40.92 -9.09
C ALA A 276 -14.62 -40.08 -9.43
N ILE A 277 -14.36 -39.02 -8.68
CA ILE A 277 -13.16 -38.19 -8.86
C ILE A 277 -11.91 -38.98 -8.47
N ARG A 278 -11.95 -39.70 -7.34
CA ARG A 278 -10.82 -40.53 -6.87
C ARG A 278 -10.51 -41.64 -7.88
N ALA A 279 -11.52 -42.42 -8.29
CA ALA A 279 -11.34 -43.47 -9.28
C ALA A 279 -10.80 -42.94 -10.61
N TYR A 280 -11.28 -41.79 -11.06
CA TYR A 280 -10.76 -41.18 -12.27
C TYR A 280 -9.30 -40.70 -12.10
N ALA A 281 -8.95 -40.10 -10.99
CA ALA A 281 -7.58 -39.67 -10.70
C ALA A 281 -6.60 -40.85 -10.69
N ASP A 282 -6.95 -41.93 -9.97
CA ASP A 282 -6.14 -43.15 -9.90
C ASP A 282 -5.89 -43.78 -11.28
N SER A 283 -6.95 -43.81 -12.12
CA SER A 283 -6.85 -44.41 -13.47
C SER A 283 -6.19 -43.52 -14.52
N ASN A 284 -5.91 -42.24 -14.21
CA ASN A 284 -5.45 -41.28 -15.20
C ASN A 284 -4.15 -40.55 -14.82
N ASN A 285 -3.33 -41.16 -13.97
CA ASN A 285 -2.05 -40.59 -13.53
C ASN A 285 -2.19 -39.18 -12.94
N ILE A 286 -3.17 -39.01 -12.03
CA ILE A 286 -3.43 -37.76 -11.28
C ILE A 286 -3.25 -38.05 -9.81
N GLU A 287 -2.37 -37.32 -9.15
CA GLU A 287 -2.22 -37.31 -7.68
C GLU A 287 -3.08 -36.18 -7.10
N LEU A 288 -4.05 -36.51 -6.26
CA LEU A 288 -4.87 -35.52 -5.56
C LEU A 288 -4.10 -35.01 -4.32
N VAL A 289 -3.83 -33.72 -4.28
CA VAL A 289 -3.08 -33.05 -3.23
C VAL A 289 -4.01 -32.14 -2.43
N PRO A 290 -4.43 -32.52 -1.20
CA PRO A 290 -5.34 -31.71 -0.40
C PRO A 290 -4.65 -30.47 0.17
N THR A 291 -5.32 -29.32 0.14
CA THR A 291 -4.92 -28.19 1.00
C THR A 291 -5.35 -28.46 2.44
N PRO A 292 -4.60 -27.97 3.43
CA PRO A 292 -5.06 -28.07 4.83
C PRO A 292 -6.39 -27.35 5.04
N THR A 293 -7.18 -27.81 5.98
CA THR A 293 -8.48 -27.21 6.32
C THR A 293 -8.33 -25.73 6.65
N TYR A 294 -9.18 -24.87 6.11
CA TYR A 294 -9.15 -23.40 6.23
C TYR A 294 -7.87 -22.72 5.72
N ALA A 295 -7.06 -23.40 4.91
CA ALA A 295 -5.82 -22.88 4.34
C ALA A 295 -5.90 -22.62 2.82
N SER A 296 -7.02 -22.10 2.34
CA SER A 296 -7.21 -21.73 0.92
C SER A 296 -6.12 -20.79 0.37
N TYR A 297 -5.49 -20.01 1.25
CA TYR A 297 -4.36 -19.14 0.87
C TYR A 297 -3.12 -19.90 0.35
N LEU A 298 -3.03 -21.21 0.59
CA LEU A 298 -2.02 -22.08 -0.04
C LEU A 298 -2.40 -22.46 -1.46
N ASN A 299 -3.65 -22.25 -1.88
CA ASN A 299 -4.10 -22.52 -3.24
C ASN A 299 -3.82 -21.31 -4.15
N ARG A 300 -2.85 -21.42 -5.06
CA ARG A 300 -2.38 -20.30 -5.89
C ARG A 300 -3.44 -19.71 -6.82
N ILE A 301 -4.44 -20.48 -7.21
CA ILE A 301 -5.51 -19.99 -8.10
C ILE A 301 -6.36 -18.91 -7.44
N GLU A 302 -6.46 -18.87 -6.12
CA GLU A 302 -7.20 -17.85 -5.38
C GLU A 302 -6.77 -16.42 -5.76
N ALA A 303 -5.47 -16.20 -5.91
CA ALA A 303 -4.95 -14.90 -6.35
C ALA A 303 -5.41 -14.53 -7.78
N THR A 304 -5.60 -15.54 -8.64
CA THR A 304 -6.09 -15.36 -10.00
C THR A 304 -7.57 -14.99 -10.02
N PHE A 305 -8.37 -15.59 -9.14
CA PHE A 305 -9.78 -15.20 -8.98
C PHE A 305 -9.97 -13.76 -8.54
N GLY A 306 -9.06 -13.25 -7.69
CA GLY A 306 -9.05 -11.83 -7.33
C GLY A 306 -8.86 -10.91 -8.53
N ALA A 307 -7.94 -11.26 -9.45
CA ALA A 307 -7.74 -10.51 -10.69
C ALA A 307 -8.95 -10.61 -11.64
N ILE A 308 -9.57 -11.78 -11.75
CA ILE A 308 -10.80 -11.96 -12.55
C ILE A 308 -11.94 -11.11 -11.98
N ASP A 309 -12.10 -11.09 -10.66
CA ASP A 309 -13.12 -10.24 -10.03
C ASP A 309 -12.90 -8.77 -10.37
N GLU A 310 -11.66 -8.29 -10.28
CA GLU A 310 -11.33 -6.88 -10.53
C GLU A 310 -11.45 -6.48 -12.01
N PHE A 311 -11.02 -7.33 -12.93
CA PHE A 311 -10.88 -6.96 -14.35
C PHE A 311 -11.90 -7.57 -15.30
N VAL A 312 -12.74 -8.51 -14.83
CA VAL A 312 -13.79 -9.14 -15.65
C VAL A 312 -15.16 -8.96 -15.01
N CYS A 313 -15.28 -9.12 -13.67
CA CYS A 313 -16.59 -9.11 -13.01
C CYS A 313 -17.04 -7.71 -12.61
N LYS A 314 -16.11 -6.83 -12.20
CA LYS A 314 -16.42 -5.44 -11.81
C LYS A 314 -16.42 -4.51 -13.01
N ASN A 315 -17.13 -3.38 -12.89
CA ASN A 315 -17.29 -2.37 -13.94
C ASN A 315 -17.81 -2.95 -15.26
N ALA A 316 -18.65 -3.99 -15.20
CA ALA A 316 -19.22 -4.64 -16.36
C ALA A 316 -20.74 -4.81 -16.18
N ASP A 317 -21.46 -4.76 -17.29
CA ASP A 317 -22.91 -5.01 -17.39
C ASP A 317 -23.15 -5.96 -18.57
N TYR A 318 -22.89 -7.26 -18.32
CA TYR A 318 -23.04 -8.29 -19.35
C TYR A 318 -24.51 -8.57 -19.64
N LEU A 319 -24.84 -8.68 -20.93
CA LEU A 319 -26.18 -8.94 -21.37
C LEU A 319 -26.64 -10.35 -20.94
N ASP A 320 -25.78 -11.34 -21.08
CA ASP A 320 -26.06 -12.75 -20.81
C ASP A 320 -24.79 -13.50 -20.40
N TRP A 321 -24.93 -14.79 -20.09
CA TRP A 321 -23.81 -15.64 -19.69
C TRP A 321 -22.84 -15.97 -20.84
N ASP A 322 -23.27 -15.85 -22.09
CA ASP A 322 -22.41 -16.07 -23.24
C ASP A 322 -21.46 -14.88 -23.42
N ALA A 323 -21.99 -13.66 -23.34
CA ALA A 323 -21.18 -12.44 -23.31
C ALA A 323 -20.14 -12.44 -22.16
N PHE A 324 -20.57 -12.83 -20.96
CA PHE A 324 -19.63 -13.00 -19.82
C PHE A 324 -18.60 -14.11 -20.10
N GLY A 325 -19.04 -15.24 -20.68
CA GLY A 325 -18.15 -16.36 -21.03
C GLY A 325 -17.08 -15.97 -22.05
N HIS A 326 -17.45 -15.17 -23.05
CA HIS A 326 -16.52 -14.61 -24.04
C HIS A 326 -15.51 -13.67 -23.39
N ALA A 327 -15.95 -12.70 -22.57
CA ALA A 327 -15.06 -11.79 -21.86
C ALA A 327 -14.07 -12.55 -20.94
N LEU A 328 -14.55 -13.57 -20.26
CA LEU A 328 -13.71 -14.42 -19.42
C LEU A 328 -12.67 -15.20 -20.24
N ALA A 329 -13.07 -15.73 -21.40
CA ALA A 329 -12.18 -16.45 -22.32
C ALA A 329 -11.11 -15.52 -22.92
N ASP A 330 -11.50 -14.28 -23.28
CA ASP A 330 -10.59 -13.28 -23.82
C ASP A 330 -9.58 -12.83 -22.77
N HIS A 331 -10.03 -12.59 -21.54
CA HIS A 331 -9.14 -12.31 -20.42
C HIS A 331 -8.15 -13.46 -20.20
N ALA A 332 -8.62 -14.69 -20.18
CA ALA A 332 -7.75 -15.86 -20.01
C ALA A 332 -6.74 -15.99 -21.16
N ARG A 333 -7.17 -15.75 -22.41
CA ARG A 333 -6.31 -15.78 -23.60
C ARG A 333 -5.22 -14.70 -23.51
N HIS A 334 -5.61 -13.47 -23.18
CA HIS A 334 -4.68 -12.36 -22.98
C HIS A 334 -3.66 -12.68 -21.87
N ARG A 335 -4.17 -13.10 -20.70
CA ARG A 335 -3.34 -13.49 -19.55
C ARG A 335 -2.34 -14.59 -19.87
N ASN A 336 -2.75 -15.56 -20.69
CA ASN A 336 -1.93 -16.70 -21.07
C ASN A 336 -0.95 -16.40 -22.21
N SER A 337 -1.00 -15.23 -22.83
CA SER A 337 -0.06 -14.87 -23.90
C SER A 337 1.41 -14.91 -23.39
N PRO A 338 2.36 -15.29 -24.25
CA PRO A 338 3.77 -15.36 -23.84
C PRO A 338 4.28 -14.07 -23.23
N ALA A 339 3.92 -12.93 -23.83
CA ALA A 339 4.34 -11.61 -23.36
C ALA A 339 3.82 -11.30 -21.93
N GLU A 340 2.54 -11.58 -21.66
CA GLU A 340 1.93 -11.35 -20.35
C GLU A 340 2.48 -12.30 -19.27
N ARG A 341 2.75 -13.56 -19.62
CA ARG A 341 3.39 -14.51 -18.70
C ARG A 341 4.81 -14.07 -18.33
N GLU A 342 5.60 -13.62 -19.29
CA GLU A 342 6.96 -13.13 -19.02
C GLU A 342 6.94 -11.85 -18.20
N ARG A 343 6.01 -10.92 -18.49
CA ARG A 343 5.83 -9.69 -17.69
C ARG A 343 5.53 -10.00 -16.23
N ARG A 344 4.59 -10.93 -15.95
CA ARG A 344 4.25 -11.34 -14.57
C ARG A 344 5.44 -12.02 -13.87
N LYS A 345 6.23 -12.79 -14.59
CA LYS A 345 7.44 -13.42 -14.05
C LYS A 345 8.46 -12.37 -13.61
N ILE A 346 8.73 -11.37 -14.45
CA ILE A 346 9.61 -10.24 -14.12
C ILE A 346 9.09 -9.44 -12.92
N GLU A 347 7.80 -9.14 -12.88
CA GLU A 347 7.19 -8.44 -11.75
C GLU A 347 7.30 -9.25 -10.45
N ALA A 348 7.08 -10.56 -10.50
CA ALA A 348 7.23 -11.43 -9.34
C ALA A 348 8.67 -11.45 -8.81
N GLN A 349 9.67 -11.46 -9.70
CA GLN A 349 11.08 -11.36 -9.34
C GLN A 349 11.40 -10.01 -8.66
N ARG A 350 10.92 -8.91 -9.25
CA ARG A 350 11.09 -7.56 -8.66
C ARG A 350 10.48 -7.45 -7.27
N ARG A 351 9.26 -7.98 -7.06
CA ARG A 351 8.60 -7.98 -5.74
C ARG A 351 9.37 -8.82 -4.71
N ARG A 352 9.95 -9.95 -5.10
CA ARG A 352 10.81 -10.77 -4.22
C ARG A 352 12.05 -9.98 -3.80
N HIS A 353 12.73 -9.35 -4.74
CA HIS A 353 13.92 -8.53 -4.47
C HIS A 353 13.61 -7.38 -3.50
N HIS A 354 12.52 -6.63 -3.73
CA HIS A 354 12.08 -5.55 -2.83
C HIS A 354 11.70 -6.03 -1.41
N ARG A 355 11.18 -7.24 -1.27
CA ARG A 355 10.89 -7.81 0.06
C ARG A 355 12.17 -8.16 0.81
N THR A 356 13.15 -8.75 0.15
CA THR A 356 14.44 -9.10 0.75
C THR A 356 15.20 -7.86 1.22
N THR A 357 15.23 -6.79 0.40
CA THR A 357 15.88 -5.52 0.77
C THR A 357 15.18 -4.79 1.93
N LYS A 358 13.86 -4.89 2.05
CA LYS A 358 13.14 -4.31 3.21
C LYS A 358 13.36 -5.08 4.50
N THR A 359 13.49 -6.41 4.44
CA THR A 359 13.73 -7.24 5.63
C THR A 359 15.15 -7.05 6.18
N THR A 360 16.13 -6.78 5.29
CA THR A 360 17.51 -6.44 5.71
C THR A 360 17.66 -5.01 6.22
N ALA A 361 16.73 -4.11 5.90
CA ALA A 361 16.78 -2.69 6.31
C ALA A 361 16.02 -2.38 7.61
N GLN A 362 15.30 -3.33 8.21
CA GLN A 362 14.72 -3.21 9.54
C GLN A 362 15.54 -4.06 10.52
N PRO A 363 16.37 -3.42 11.40
CA PRO A 363 16.90 -4.15 12.56
C PRO A 363 15.71 -4.55 13.42
N GLN A 364 15.73 -5.80 13.87
CA GLN A 364 14.81 -6.38 14.82
C GLN A 364 14.59 -5.44 16.01
N LEU A 365 13.44 -4.80 16.07
CA LEU A 365 12.85 -4.42 17.35
C LEU A 365 12.07 -5.64 17.83
N ALA A 366 12.81 -6.52 18.49
CA ALA A 366 12.28 -7.69 19.17
C ALA A 366 12.00 -7.33 20.64
N ALA A 367 10.99 -7.99 21.15
CA ALA A 367 10.50 -8.19 22.50
C ALA A 367 9.48 -7.20 22.99
#